data_305e6c07c80037be48777eefca99150f
#
_entry.id   305e6c07c80037be48777eefca99150f
#
_cell.length_a   1.000
_cell.length_b   1.000
_cell.length_c   1.000
_cell.angle_alpha   90.00
_cell.angle_beta   90.00
_cell.angle_gamma   90.00
#
_symmetry.space_group_name_H-M   'P 1'
#
loop_
_entity.id
_entity.type
_entity.pdbx_description
1 polymer ?
#
loop_
_entity_poly.entity_id
_entity_poly.type
_entity_poly.pdbx_seq_one_letter_code
_entity_poly.pdbx_strand_id
1 'polypeptide(L)'
;MQKSDQFNSSMDNICQKSILIMEKNIETPIKINEIAKKINISLRTLERKFYKLYKMSPIKFYVNLRIKFARNLLFYDDRKINEISSIAGFNYNSVFINSFKKIYNKTPSEYRKYFRRQQFDKST
;
A
#
# COMPACT_ATOMS: atom_id res chain seq x y z
N MET A 1 28.24 -4.55 -16.29
CA MET A 1 27.36 -3.52 -15.74
C MET A 1 26.08 -3.36 -16.55
N GLN A 2 26.17 -3.16 -17.84
CA GLN A 2 25.01 -2.85 -18.66
C GLN A 2 23.95 -3.95 -18.74
N LYS A 3 24.37 -5.20 -18.90
CA LYS A 3 23.41 -6.31 -19.03
C LYS A 3 22.60 -6.54 -17.78
N SER A 4 23.23 -6.50 -16.62
CA SER A 4 22.50 -6.68 -15.35
C SER A 4 21.62 -5.47 -15.04
N ASP A 5 22.09 -4.27 -15.38
CA ASP A 5 21.31 -3.04 -15.18
C ASP A 5 20.08 -3.02 -16.07
N GLN A 6 20.22 -3.44 -17.35
CA GLN A 6 19.10 -3.52 -18.29
C GLN A 6 18.07 -4.57 -17.84
N PHE A 7 18.54 -5.71 -17.35
CA PHE A 7 17.67 -6.77 -16.86
C PHE A 7 16.88 -6.30 -15.63
N ASN A 8 17.55 -5.68 -14.68
CA ASN A 8 16.91 -5.13 -13.49
C ASN A 8 15.94 -4.00 -13.84
N SER A 9 16.31 -3.14 -14.77
CA SER A 9 15.43 -2.07 -15.27
C SER A 9 14.15 -2.61 -15.87
N SER A 10 14.23 -3.70 -16.64
CA SER A 10 13.04 -4.31 -17.24
C SER A 10 12.11 -4.87 -16.18
N MET A 11 12.66 -5.55 -15.17
CA MET A 11 11.87 -6.07 -14.06
C MET A 11 11.27 -4.96 -13.22
N ASP A 12 12.09 -3.93 -12.92
CA ASP A 12 11.63 -2.75 -12.19
C ASP A 12 10.52 -2.05 -12.95
N ASN A 13 10.61 -1.98 -14.27
CA ASN A 13 9.60 -1.32 -15.09
C ASN A 13 8.23 -1.98 -14.96
N ILE A 14 8.16 -3.31 -14.96
CA ILE A 14 6.90 -4.02 -14.79
C ILE A 14 6.32 -3.77 -13.39
N CYS A 15 7.16 -3.88 -12.36
CA CYS A 15 6.72 -3.62 -11.00
C CYS A 15 6.34 -2.15 -10.81
N GLN A 16 7.11 -1.22 -11.37
CA GLN A 16 6.80 0.21 -11.30
C GLN A 16 5.46 0.54 -11.97
N LYS A 17 5.21 -0.03 -13.14
CA LYS A 17 3.92 0.16 -13.82
C LYS A 17 2.76 -0.35 -12.99
N SER A 18 2.94 -1.52 -12.37
CA SER A 18 1.93 -2.11 -11.50
C SER A 18 1.66 -1.23 -10.29
N ILE A 19 2.72 -0.71 -9.66
CA ILE A 19 2.62 0.15 -8.49
C ILE A 19 1.92 1.46 -8.84
N LEU A 20 2.23 2.05 -10.00
CA LEU A 20 1.53 3.26 -10.46
C LEU A 20 0.03 3.02 -10.62
N ILE A 21 -0.35 1.87 -11.16
CA ILE A 21 -1.76 1.50 -11.29
C ILE A 21 -2.38 1.36 -9.90
N MET A 22 -1.69 0.71 -8.97
CA MET A 22 -2.14 0.57 -7.59
C MET A 22 -2.35 1.93 -6.92
N GLU A 23 -1.38 2.83 -7.08
CA GLU A 23 -1.44 4.17 -6.49
C GLU A 23 -2.60 5.01 -7.01
N LYS A 24 -2.95 4.82 -8.27
CA LYS A 24 -4.10 5.50 -8.87
C LYS A 24 -5.44 4.89 -8.49
N ASN A 25 -5.43 3.72 -7.88
CA ASN A 25 -6.64 2.98 -7.53
C ASN A 25 -6.61 2.57 -6.05
N ILE A 26 -6.40 3.54 -5.17
CA ILE A 26 -6.38 3.32 -3.72
C ILE A 26 -7.80 3.21 -3.18
N GLU A 27 -8.65 4.20 -3.49
CA GLU A 27 -10.01 4.28 -2.94
C GLU A 27 -10.90 3.17 -3.47
N THR A 28 -10.73 2.82 -4.75
CA THR A 28 -11.48 1.75 -5.39
C THR A 28 -10.49 0.74 -5.97
N PRO A 29 -9.97 -0.18 -5.13
CA PRO A 29 -8.93 -1.09 -5.59
C PRO A 29 -9.40 -2.01 -6.70
N ILE A 30 -8.52 -2.27 -7.65
CA ILE A 30 -8.78 -3.23 -8.73
C ILE A 30 -8.07 -4.55 -8.41
N LYS A 31 -8.56 -5.62 -9.01
CA LYS A 31 -8.00 -6.96 -8.81
C LYS A 31 -6.60 -7.04 -9.42
N ILE A 32 -5.73 -7.81 -8.80
CA ILE A 32 -4.36 -8.01 -9.29
C ILE A 32 -4.36 -8.57 -10.71
N ASN A 33 -5.30 -9.47 -11.02
CA ASN A 33 -5.42 -10.01 -12.38
C ASN A 33 -5.71 -8.91 -13.40
N GLU A 34 -6.48 -7.91 -13.05
CA GLU A 34 -6.76 -6.77 -13.92
C GLU A 34 -5.52 -5.92 -14.14
N ILE A 35 -4.70 -5.76 -13.11
CA ILE A 35 -3.42 -5.06 -13.24
C ILE A 35 -2.52 -5.80 -14.22
N ALA A 36 -2.41 -7.12 -14.07
CA ALA A 36 -1.61 -7.95 -14.97
C ALA A 36 -2.07 -7.80 -16.42
N LYS A 37 -3.38 -7.80 -16.65
CA LYS A 37 -3.94 -7.60 -17.99
C LYS A 37 -3.59 -6.25 -18.58
N LYS A 38 -3.64 -5.19 -17.78
CA LYS A 38 -3.33 -3.83 -18.23
C LYS A 38 -1.89 -3.70 -18.70
N ILE A 39 -0.97 -4.42 -18.11
CA ILE A 39 0.44 -4.39 -18.49
C ILE A 39 0.84 -5.59 -19.36
N ASN A 40 -0.15 -6.36 -19.78
CA ASN A 40 -0.02 -7.44 -20.77
C ASN A 40 0.93 -8.56 -20.34
N ILE A 41 0.82 -8.99 -19.09
CA ILE A 41 1.56 -10.14 -18.57
C ILE A 41 0.60 -11.07 -17.84
N SER A 42 1.06 -12.32 -17.59
CA SER A 42 0.26 -13.26 -16.81
C SER A 42 0.32 -12.90 -15.32
N LEU A 43 -0.72 -13.29 -14.58
CA LEU A 43 -0.76 -13.14 -13.14
C LEU A 43 0.45 -13.81 -12.48
N ARG A 44 0.78 -15.01 -12.94
CA ARG A 44 1.91 -15.78 -12.41
C ARG A 44 3.23 -15.03 -12.60
N THR A 45 3.42 -14.39 -13.74
CA THR A 45 4.62 -13.59 -14.01
C THR A 45 4.69 -12.39 -13.07
N LEU A 46 3.57 -11.72 -12.88
CA LEU A 46 3.52 -10.56 -11.97
C LEU A 46 3.84 -10.98 -10.54
N GLU A 47 3.25 -12.07 -10.07
CA GLU A 47 3.52 -12.59 -8.72
C GLU A 47 4.99 -12.94 -8.53
N ARG A 48 5.58 -13.61 -9.52
CA ARG A 48 7.00 -14.00 -9.46
C ARG A 48 7.90 -12.77 -9.38
N LYS A 49 7.63 -11.74 -10.17
CA LYS A 49 8.43 -10.52 -10.16
C LYS A 49 8.33 -9.76 -8.86
N PHE A 50 7.14 -9.69 -8.27
CA PHE A 50 6.96 -9.05 -6.96
C PHE A 50 7.70 -9.81 -5.87
N TYR A 51 7.63 -11.13 -5.86
CA TYR A 51 8.38 -11.93 -4.88
C TYR A 51 9.88 -11.73 -5.02
N LYS A 52 10.36 -11.63 -6.25
CA LYS A 52 11.80 -11.44 -6.48
C LYS A 52 12.30 -10.10 -5.95
N LEU A 53 11.56 -9.01 -6.20
CA LEU A 53 11.99 -7.67 -5.81
C LEU A 53 11.60 -7.30 -4.37
N TYR A 54 10.39 -7.65 -3.95
CA TYR A 54 9.84 -7.14 -2.68
C TYR A 54 9.62 -8.23 -1.65
N LYS A 55 9.87 -9.49 -1.99
CA LYS A 55 9.68 -10.64 -1.08
C LYS A 55 8.25 -10.77 -0.57
N MET A 56 7.28 -10.33 -1.37
CA MET A 56 5.87 -10.43 -1.04
C MET A 56 5.02 -10.46 -2.32
N SER A 57 3.77 -10.91 -2.20
CA SER A 57 2.83 -10.94 -3.31
C SER A 57 2.38 -9.54 -3.70
N PRO A 58 1.90 -9.35 -4.94
CA PRO A 58 1.32 -8.07 -5.35
C PRO A 58 0.13 -7.66 -4.48
N ILE A 59 -0.69 -8.62 -4.05
CA ILE A 59 -1.82 -8.34 -3.17
C ILE A 59 -1.34 -7.71 -1.86
N LYS A 60 -0.35 -8.33 -1.23
CA LYS A 60 0.19 -7.82 0.03
C LYS A 60 0.82 -6.45 -0.15
N PHE A 61 1.55 -6.26 -1.23
CA PHE A 61 2.13 -4.97 -1.57
C PHE A 61 1.04 -3.90 -1.70
N TYR A 62 -0.04 -4.22 -2.39
CA TYR A 62 -1.16 -3.31 -2.60
C TYR A 62 -1.84 -2.93 -1.28
N VAL A 63 -2.08 -3.92 -0.42
CA VAL A 63 -2.63 -3.66 0.93
C VAL A 63 -1.71 -2.71 1.69
N ASN A 64 -0.40 -2.95 1.65
CA ASN A 64 0.56 -2.10 2.35
C ASN A 64 0.54 -0.66 1.84
N LEU A 65 0.38 -0.45 0.53
CA LEU A 65 0.22 0.89 -0.05
C LEU A 65 -1.02 1.59 0.50
N ARG A 66 -2.14 0.89 0.57
CA ARG A 66 -3.39 1.45 1.08
C ARG A 66 -3.29 1.77 2.57
N ILE A 67 -2.60 0.93 3.33
CA ILE A 67 -2.35 1.18 4.76
C ILE A 67 -1.46 2.43 4.93
N LYS A 68 -0.43 2.57 4.11
CA LYS A 68 0.45 3.74 4.15
C LYS A 68 -0.32 5.02 3.81
N PHE A 69 -1.18 4.96 2.82
CA PHE A 69 -2.07 6.06 2.46
C PHE A 69 -2.96 6.46 3.63
N ALA A 70 -3.57 5.47 4.30
CA ALA A 70 -4.42 5.71 5.47
C ALA A 70 -3.62 6.31 6.62
N ARG A 71 -2.38 5.86 6.82
CA ARG A 71 -1.52 6.41 7.87
C ARG A 71 -1.32 7.91 7.69
N ASN A 72 -1.10 8.36 6.47
CA ASN A 72 -0.95 9.78 6.18
C ASN A 72 -2.23 10.56 6.50
N LEU A 73 -3.39 9.99 6.17
CA LEU A 73 -4.68 10.62 6.50
C LEU A 73 -4.89 10.71 8.01
N LEU A 74 -4.49 9.69 8.75
CA LEU A 74 -4.61 9.72 10.22
C LEU A 74 -3.86 10.90 10.82
N PHE A 75 -2.75 11.28 10.21
CA PHE A 75 -1.91 12.37 10.69
C PHE A 75 -2.50 13.74 10.36
N TYR A 76 -3.01 13.92 9.14
CA TYR A 76 -3.40 15.24 8.63
C TYR A 76 -4.90 15.47 8.56
N ASP A 77 -5.73 14.45 8.72
CA ASP A 77 -7.16 14.52 8.51
C ASP A 77 -7.91 14.11 9.78
N ASP A 78 -8.98 14.82 10.12
CA ASP A 78 -9.75 14.57 11.34
C ASP A 78 -10.90 13.58 11.14
N ARG A 79 -11.05 13.02 9.97
CA ARG A 79 -12.11 12.05 9.69
C ARG A 79 -12.05 10.86 10.65
N LYS A 80 -13.21 10.25 10.85
CA LYS A 80 -13.32 9.06 11.70
C LYS A 80 -12.51 7.90 11.09
N ILE A 81 -12.07 6.98 11.95
CA ILE A 81 -11.27 5.84 11.53
C ILE A 81 -11.97 5.03 10.43
N ASN A 82 -13.29 4.78 10.59
CA ASN A 82 -14.03 4.01 9.58
C ASN A 82 -14.14 4.76 8.23
N GLU A 83 -14.16 6.07 8.24
CA GLU A 83 -14.15 6.86 7.01
C GLU A 83 -12.80 6.76 6.31
N ILE A 84 -11.71 6.85 7.06
CA ILE A 84 -10.36 6.70 6.53
C ILE A 84 -10.17 5.29 5.96
N SER A 85 -10.67 4.28 6.67
CA SER A 85 -10.66 2.90 6.18
C SER A 85 -11.30 2.79 4.80
N SER A 86 -12.47 3.39 4.63
CA SER A 86 -13.20 3.38 3.37
C SER A 86 -12.45 4.12 2.26
N ILE A 87 -11.89 5.29 2.57
CA ILE A 87 -11.11 6.07 1.60
C ILE A 87 -9.86 5.30 1.16
N ALA A 88 -9.27 4.52 2.06
CA ALA A 88 -8.11 3.69 1.75
C ALA A 88 -8.48 2.37 1.03
N GLY A 89 -9.76 2.20 0.68
CA GLY A 89 -10.21 1.09 -0.16
C GLY A 89 -10.56 -0.18 0.59
N PHE A 90 -10.81 -0.11 1.89
CA PHE A 90 -11.17 -1.27 2.69
C PHE A 90 -12.69 -1.37 2.83
N ASN A 91 -13.23 -2.52 2.44
CA ASN A 91 -14.67 -2.80 2.56
C ASN A 91 -15.08 -3.09 4.00
N TYR A 92 -14.15 -3.63 4.79
CA TYR A 92 -14.40 -4.01 6.18
C TYR A 92 -13.41 -3.31 7.09
N ASN A 93 -13.93 -2.58 8.06
CA ASN A 93 -13.13 -1.83 9.01
C ASN A 93 -12.21 -2.74 9.83
N SER A 94 -12.68 -3.95 10.17
CA SER A 94 -11.89 -4.92 10.92
C SER A 94 -10.62 -5.35 10.17
N VAL A 95 -10.73 -5.54 8.85
CA VAL A 95 -9.57 -5.88 8.02
C VAL A 95 -8.56 -4.75 8.02
N PHE A 96 -9.03 -3.52 7.89
CA PHE A 96 -8.18 -2.33 7.96
C PHE A 96 -7.43 -2.25 9.30
N ILE A 97 -8.16 -2.35 10.40
CA ILE A 97 -7.57 -2.23 11.75
C ILE A 97 -6.52 -3.31 11.97
N ASN A 98 -6.82 -4.56 11.61
CA ASN A 98 -5.90 -5.68 11.80
C ASN A 98 -4.66 -5.53 10.93
N SER A 99 -4.82 -5.15 9.67
CA SER A 99 -3.69 -4.95 8.75
C SER A 99 -2.80 -3.81 9.21
N PHE A 100 -3.41 -2.71 9.65
CA PHE A 100 -2.68 -1.56 10.17
C PHE A 100 -1.86 -1.93 11.41
N LYS A 101 -2.47 -2.64 12.34
CA LYS A 101 -1.80 -3.05 13.57
C LYS A 101 -0.62 -3.98 13.31
N LYS A 102 -0.74 -4.88 12.32
CA LYS A 102 0.36 -5.76 11.93
C LYS A 102 1.58 -4.98 11.45
N ILE A 103 1.36 -3.87 10.74
CA ILE A 103 2.46 -3.09 10.16
C ILE A 103 3.05 -2.12 11.19
N TYR A 104 2.21 -1.44 11.95
CA TYR A 104 2.64 -0.34 12.82
C TYR A 104 2.60 -0.66 14.31
N ASN A 105 2.19 -1.86 14.70
CA ASN A 105 2.10 -2.32 16.10
C ASN A 105 1.14 -1.48 16.96
N LYS A 106 0.29 -0.70 16.35
CA LYS A 106 -0.74 0.12 16.99
C LYS A 106 -2.00 0.08 16.13
N THR A 107 -3.16 0.17 16.77
CA THR A 107 -4.38 0.38 16.01
C THR A 107 -4.36 1.78 15.38
N PRO A 108 -5.15 2.03 14.33
CA PRO A 108 -5.21 3.37 13.74
C PRO A 108 -5.54 4.46 14.77
N SER A 109 -6.44 4.19 15.69
CA SER A 109 -6.83 5.14 16.74
C SER A 109 -5.67 5.43 17.68
N GLU A 110 -4.97 4.39 18.13
CA GLU A 110 -3.80 4.53 18.99
C GLU A 110 -2.67 5.28 18.28
N TYR A 111 -2.47 4.97 17.02
CA TYR A 111 -1.46 5.61 16.18
C TYR A 111 -1.73 7.12 16.08
N ARG A 112 -2.97 7.50 15.76
CA ARG A 112 -3.36 8.91 15.66
C ARG A 112 -3.09 9.67 16.94
N LYS A 113 -3.51 9.11 18.07
CA LYS A 113 -3.32 9.75 19.39
C LYS A 113 -1.84 9.90 19.71
N TYR A 114 -1.06 8.84 19.49
CA TYR A 114 0.37 8.84 19.82
C TYR A 114 1.12 9.90 19.01
N PHE A 115 0.95 9.91 17.70
CA PHE A 115 1.74 10.79 16.84
C PHE A 115 1.27 12.25 16.88
N ARG A 116 -0.01 12.49 17.11
CA ARG A 116 -0.49 13.87 17.31
C ARG A 116 0.01 14.45 18.62
N ARG A 117 0.07 13.65 19.66
CA ARG A 117 0.64 14.06 20.95
C ARG A 117 2.12 14.38 20.83
N GLN A 118 2.88 13.52 20.12
CA GLN A 118 4.31 13.75 19.91
C GLN A 118 4.56 15.06 19.17
N GLN A 119 3.78 15.35 18.17
CA GLN A 119 3.94 16.58 17.41
C GLN A 119 3.59 17.81 18.25
N PHE A 120 2.57 17.73 19.05
CA PHE A 120 2.19 18.82 19.97
C PHE A 120 3.33 19.10 20.96
N ASP A 121 3.90 18.05 21.56
CA ASP A 121 5.01 18.20 22.50
C ASP A 121 6.22 18.85 21.85
N LYS A 122 6.49 18.55 20.60
CA LYS A 122 7.61 19.15 19.85
C LYS A 122 7.37 20.62 19.53
N SER A 123 6.12 21.03 19.36
CA SER A 123 5.81 22.42 19.01
C SER A 123 5.78 23.32 20.23
N THR A 124 5.79 22.77 21.42
CA THR A 124 5.90 23.55 22.67
C THR A 124 7.33 23.56 23.18
#